data_4e0630f16540ff9afaf7d2b0cc70fa63
#
_entry.id   4e0630f16540ff9afaf7d2b0cc70fa63
#
_cell.length_a   1.000
_cell.length_b   1.000
_cell.length_c   1.000
_cell.angle_alpha   90.00
_cell.angle_beta   90.00
_cell.angle_gamma   90.00
#
_symmetry.space_group_name_H-M   'P 1'
#
loop_
_entity.id
_entity.type
_entity.pdbx_description
1 polymer ?
#
loop_
_entity_poly.entity_id
_entity_poly.type
_entity_poly.pdbx_seq_one_letter_code
_entity_poly.pdbx_strand_id
1 'polypeptide(L)'
;MFKPQFRYTDKIVNNLTQIAVAREVILNSPLISKWEVTLRREAIIRSAHSSTAIEGNRLSLDQVSDLAHGREVMATRKDKQEVLNYLTVLESIDKLTDGKSITKKNILDIHKMITQETLENPSDCGVFRTRYVVVGNRLTGEVIFRPPSNEEVPQLVQELVEWLYSSEAKALDSVIEAGIAHYEFVRIHPFVDGNGRTARVLATLILYLRGFDAKQFFCLDDYYDSDRQSYYSALQSVDKNTLDLTEWLDYFVEGVKVSIGAVKERVVRLSSERLRKTRRGQIALTEKQMRIVEFINQNGRITNRNVREMFKISPQAAHQGILKLVKLDVIKAVGKGRNLFYQLKLG
;
A
#
# COMPACT_ATOMS: atom_id res chain seq x y z
N MET A 1 -28.69 -7.83 0.58
CA MET A 1 -27.78 -6.83 1.16
C MET A 1 -26.78 -7.55 2.07
N PHE A 2 -25.50 -7.35 1.87
CA PHE A 2 -24.44 -7.95 2.67
C PHE A 2 -24.53 -7.49 4.13
N LYS A 3 -24.46 -8.45 5.07
CA LYS A 3 -24.47 -8.19 6.53
C LYS A 3 -23.39 -9.05 7.19
N PRO A 4 -22.20 -8.48 7.49
CA PRO A 4 -21.15 -9.23 8.14
C PRO A 4 -21.55 -9.66 9.56
N GLN A 5 -21.22 -10.90 9.92
CA GLN A 5 -21.43 -11.45 11.25
C GLN A 5 -20.05 -11.55 11.95
N PHE A 6 -19.91 -10.96 13.10
CA PHE A 6 -18.71 -11.05 13.94
C PHE A 6 -19.00 -10.54 15.34
N ARG A 7 -18.09 -10.79 16.26
CA ARG A 7 -18.10 -10.22 17.64
C ARG A 7 -16.73 -9.63 17.97
N TYR A 8 -16.76 -8.62 18.82
CA TYR A 8 -15.55 -8.08 19.41
C TYR A 8 -15.03 -9.02 20.49
N THR A 9 -13.90 -9.68 20.25
CA THR A 9 -13.17 -10.44 21.27
C THR A 9 -12.31 -9.49 22.12
N ASP A 10 -11.92 -9.93 23.32
CA ASP A 10 -10.95 -9.17 24.14
C ASP A 10 -9.65 -8.92 23.38
N LYS A 11 -9.24 -9.87 22.52
CA LYS A 11 -8.06 -9.74 21.67
C LYS A 11 -8.22 -8.61 20.65
N ILE A 12 -9.34 -8.55 19.94
CA ILE A 12 -9.65 -7.47 19.00
C ILE A 12 -9.61 -6.11 19.71
N VAL A 13 -10.31 -5.97 20.85
CA VAL A 13 -10.38 -4.70 21.60
C VAL A 13 -9.01 -4.26 22.08
N ASN A 14 -8.23 -5.17 22.66
CA ASN A 14 -6.87 -4.87 23.11
C ASN A 14 -5.96 -4.45 21.94
N ASN A 15 -6.03 -5.14 20.82
CA ASN A 15 -5.23 -4.83 19.64
C ASN A 15 -5.62 -3.48 19.03
N LEU A 16 -6.91 -3.17 18.88
CA LEU A 16 -7.38 -1.86 18.39
C LEU A 16 -6.88 -0.73 19.28
N THR A 17 -6.89 -0.91 20.61
CA THR A 17 -6.33 0.07 21.55
C THR A 17 -4.84 0.30 21.30
N GLN A 18 -4.05 -0.77 21.12
CA GLN A 18 -2.61 -0.67 20.83
C GLN A 18 -2.34 -0.01 19.47
N ILE A 19 -3.17 -0.32 18.47
CA ILE A 19 -3.13 0.30 17.15
C ILE A 19 -3.36 1.80 17.25
N ALA A 20 -4.40 2.22 17.98
CA ALA A 20 -4.70 3.64 18.17
C ALA A 20 -3.54 4.40 18.84
N VAL A 21 -2.95 3.83 19.91
CA VAL A 21 -1.78 4.40 20.57
C VAL A 21 -0.57 4.46 19.64
N ALA A 22 -0.31 3.41 18.87
CA ALA A 22 0.81 3.39 17.93
C ALA A 22 0.64 4.44 16.82
N ARG A 23 -0.55 4.56 16.27
CA ARG A 23 -0.91 5.56 15.27
C ARG A 23 -0.71 6.98 15.78
N GLU A 24 -1.18 7.28 16.99
CA GLU A 24 -1.03 8.60 17.61
C GLU A 24 0.45 8.97 17.80
N VAL A 25 1.28 8.03 18.24
CA VAL A 25 2.73 8.23 18.36
C VAL A 25 3.35 8.54 17.00
N ILE A 26 2.97 7.83 15.93
CA ILE A 26 3.50 8.05 14.57
C ILE A 26 3.12 9.45 14.07
N LEU A 27 1.85 9.84 14.23
CA LEU A 27 1.34 11.12 13.72
C LEU A 27 2.00 12.32 14.40
N ASN A 28 2.21 12.24 15.72
CA ASN A 28 2.77 13.32 16.53
C ASN A 28 4.31 13.30 16.64
N SER A 29 4.96 12.26 16.12
CA SER A 29 6.42 12.19 16.17
C SER A 29 7.06 13.20 15.20
N PRO A 30 8.00 14.04 15.68
CA PRO A 30 8.66 15.04 14.87
C PRO A 30 9.71 14.40 13.97
N LEU A 31 9.31 13.93 12.80
CA LEU A 31 10.23 13.47 11.76
C LEU A 31 10.73 14.63 10.90
N ILE A 32 11.92 14.51 10.34
CA ILE A 32 12.34 15.35 9.22
C ILE A 32 11.74 14.79 7.92
N SER A 33 11.43 15.68 6.99
CA SER A 33 10.76 15.31 5.72
C SER A 33 11.51 14.24 4.92
N LYS A 34 12.84 14.21 4.99
CA LYS A 34 13.64 13.13 4.37
C LYS A 34 13.20 11.77 4.87
N TRP A 35 13.02 11.60 6.18
CA TRP A 35 12.62 10.32 6.77
C TRP A 35 11.16 9.97 6.44
N GLU A 36 10.28 10.95 6.39
CA GLU A 36 8.87 10.71 5.99
C GLU A 36 8.79 10.18 4.55
N VAL A 37 9.52 10.82 3.62
CA VAL A 37 9.59 10.36 2.22
C VAL A 37 10.21 8.98 2.12
N THR A 38 11.29 8.72 2.85
CA THR A 38 11.95 7.41 2.84
C THR A 38 11.05 6.31 3.39
N LEU A 39 10.41 6.53 4.54
CA LEU A 39 9.51 5.55 5.16
C LEU A 39 8.32 5.21 4.26
N ARG A 40 7.71 6.22 3.63
CA ARG A 40 6.62 6.01 2.67
C ARG A 40 7.08 5.18 1.46
N ARG A 41 8.21 5.54 0.87
CA ARG A 41 8.76 4.81 -0.28
C ARG A 41 9.08 3.37 0.06
N GLU A 42 9.71 3.13 1.20
CA GLU A 42 10.02 1.78 1.67
C GLU A 42 8.75 0.97 1.95
N ALA A 43 7.71 1.57 2.53
CA ALA A 43 6.44 0.89 2.75
C ALA A 43 5.81 0.44 1.41
N ILE A 44 5.79 1.31 0.40
CA ILE A 44 5.30 0.99 -0.95
C ILE A 44 6.11 -0.15 -1.58
N ILE A 45 7.44 -0.10 -1.51
CA ILE A 45 8.33 -1.13 -2.07
C ILE A 45 8.11 -2.48 -1.38
N ARG A 46 8.03 -2.49 -0.05
CA ARG A 46 7.76 -3.70 0.73
C ARG A 46 6.39 -4.28 0.43
N SER A 47 5.36 -3.43 0.36
CA SER A 47 4.01 -3.88 0.01
C SER A 47 3.96 -4.48 -1.40
N ALA A 48 4.63 -3.87 -2.39
CA ALA A 48 4.69 -4.41 -3.73
C ALA A 48 5.45 -5.75 -3.78
N HIS A 49 6.57 -5.88 -3.05
CA HIS A 49 7.29 -7.14 -2.91
C HIS A 49 6.40 -8.21 -2.30
N SER A 50 5.90 -7.99 -1.08
CA SER A 50 5.21 -9.02 -0.32
C SER A 50 3.87 -9.40 -0.96
N SER A 51 3.10 -8.43 -1.47
CA SER A 51 1.82 -8.72 -2.12
C SER A 51 1.99 -9.53 -3.41
N THR A 52 3.03 -9.27 -4.19
CA THR A 52 3.29 -10.07 -5.41
C THR A 52 3.92 -11.42 -5.06
N ALA A 53 4.76 -11.49 -4.02
CA ALA A 53 5.38 -12.73 -3.56
C ALA A 53 4.36 -13.74 -3.02
N ILE A 54 3.29 -13.29 -2.33
CA ILE A 54 2.16 -14.13 -1.91
C ILE A 54 1.54 -14.84 -3.14
N GLU A 55 1.48 -14.18 -4.29
CA GLU A 55 0.94 -14.75 -5.54
C GLU A 55 1.98 -15.56 -6.35
N GLY A 56 3.19 -15.71 -5.82
CA GLY A 56 4.24 -16.54 -6.41
C GLY A 56 5.29 -15.80 -7.24
N ASN A 57 5.30 -14.46 -7.24
CA ASN A 57 6.39 -13.67 -7.81
C ASN A 57 7.70 -13.97 -7.07
N ARG A 58 8.81 -14.08 -7.80
CA ARG A 58 10.11 -14.55 -7.26
C ARG A 58 11.14 -13.44 -7.08
N LEU A 59 10.78 -12.20 -7.34
CA LEU A 59 11.69 -11.08 -7.16
C LEU A 59 12.00 -10.86 -5.66
N SER A 60 13.29 -10.69 -5.35
CA SER A 60 13.70 -10.31 -4.00
C SER A 60 13.35 -8.85 -3.71
N LEU A 61 13.32 -8.48 -2.42
CA LEU A 61 13.07 -7.09 -2.01
C LEU A 61 14.06 -6.10 -2.64
N ASP A 62 15.34 -6.48 -2.78
CA ASP A 62 16.35 -5.65 -3.42
C ASP A 62 16.04 -5.45 -4.91
N GLN A 63 15.63 -6.51 -5.62
CA GLN A 63 15.22 -6.41 -7.01
C GLN A 63 13.97 -5.55 -7.19
N VAL A 64 12.97 -5.66 -6.30
CA VAL A 64 11.79 -4.79 -6.31
C VAL A 64 12.19 -3.34 -6.04
N SER A 65 13.11 -3.11 -5.11
CA SER A 65 13.69 -1.78 -4.86
C SER A 65 14.40 -1.23 -6.09
N ASP A 66 15.17 -2.04 -6.80
CA ASP A 66 15.84 -1.63 -8.04
C ASP A 66 14.85 -1.24 -9.13
N LEU A 67 13.80 -2.04 -9.35
CA LEU A 67 12.71 -1.71 -10.28
C LEU A 67 12.02 -0.39 -9.90
N ALA A 68 11.72 -0.20 -8.62
CA ALA A 68 11.12 1.03 -8.12
C ALA A 68 11.99 2.28 -8.36
N HIS A 69 13.31 2.09 -8.52
CA HIS A 69 14.26 3.16 -8.86
C HIS A 69 14.60 3.22 -10.36
N GLY A 70 13.88 2.48 -11.21
CA GLY A 70 14.09 2.47 -12.66
C GLY A 70 15.37 1.76 -13.10
N ARG A 71 15.89 0.84 -12.28
CA ARG A 71 17.07 0.04 -12.63
C ARG A 71 16.65 -1.25 -13.32
N GLU A 72 17.49 -1.76 -14.19
CA GLU A 72 17.26 -3.08 -14.80
C GLU A 72 17.46 -4.20 -13.80
N VAL A 73 16.56 -5.20 -13.88
CA VAL A 73 16.58 -6.41 -13.05
C VAL A 73 16.48 -7.62 -13.94
N MET A 74 17.27 -8.65 -13.65
CA MET A 74 17.21 -9.95 -14.32
C MET A 74 16.05 -10.76 -13.76
N ALA A 75 14.93 -10.78 -14.50
CA ALA A 75 13.72 -11.53 -14.16
C ALA A 75 12.81 -11.68 -15.39
N THR A 76 11.74 -12.47 -15.30
CA THR A 76 10.77 -12.59 -16.37
C THR A 76 10.05 -11.26 -16.61
N ARG A 77 9.57 -11.04 -17.84
CA ARG A 77 8.77 -9.85 -18.16
C ARG A 77 7.54 -9.78 -17.25
N LYS A 78 6.87 -10.92 -17.02
CA LYS A 78 5.67 -11.01 -16.18
C LYS A 78 5.97 -10.59 -14.74
N ASP A 79 7.02 -11.18 -14.11
CA ASP A 79 7.36 -10.86 -12.73
C ASP A 79 7.66 -9.37 -12.54
N LYS A 80 8.41 -8.77 -13.47
CA LYS A 80 8.71 -7.32 -13.44
C LYS A 80 7.43 -6.49 -13.59
N GLN A 81 6.57 -6.86 -14.53
CA GLN A 81 5.34 -6.12 -14.80
C GLN A 81 4.35 -6.18 -13.63
N GLU A 82 4.20 -7.33 -12.96
CA GLU A 82 3.37 -7.47 -11.77
C GLU A 82 3.80 -6.51 -10.65
N VAL A 83 5.10 -6.43 -10.39
CA VAL A 83 5.66 -5.52 -9.38
C VAL A 83 5.46 -4.05 -9.78
N LEU A 84 5.76 -3.68 -11.04
CA LEU A 84 5.59 -2.31 -11.53
C LEU A 84 4.12 -1.86 -11.48
N ASN A 85 3.19 -2.75 -11.82
CA ASN A 85 1.76 -2.50 -11.72
C ASN A 85 1.36 -2.21 -10.26
N TYR A 86 1.80 -3.05 -9.33
CA TYR A 86 1.46 -2.90 -7.92
C TYR A 86 2.06 -1.62 -7.30
N LEU A 87 3.31 -1.29 -7.63
CA LEU A 87 3.94 -0.02 -7.28
C LEU A 87 3.13 1.16 -7.78
N THR A 88 2.70 1.14 -9.05
CA THR A 88 1.92 2.21 -9.67
C THR A 88 0.57 2.43 -8.96
N VAL A 89 -0.10 1.35 -8.58
CA VAL A 89 -1.38 1.42 -7.85
C VAL A 89 -1.17 2.07 -6.48
N LEU A 90 -0.17 1.63 -5.71
CA LEU A 90 0.10 2.17 -4.38
C LEU A 90 0.57 3.63 -4.42
N GLU A 91 1.36 4.02 -5.41
CA GLU A 91 1.81 5.41 -5.61
C GLU A 91 0.67 6.36 -5.99
N SER A 92 -0.42 5.83 -6.54
CA SER A 92 -1.59 6.58 -6.96
C SER A 92 -2.82 6.37 -6.07
N ILE A 93 -2.65 5.80 -4.88
CA ILE A 93 -3.78 5.40 -4.02
C ILE A 93 -4.72 6.57 -3.67
N ASP A 94 -4.17 7.76 -3.53
CA ASP A 94 -4.91 9.01 -3.30
C ASP A 94 -5.77 9.46 -4.49
N LYS A 95 -5.51 8.91 -5.68
CA LYS A 95 -6.19 9.23 -6.94
C LYS A 95 -7.14 8.12 -7.42
N LEU A 96 -7.17 6.98 -6.72
CA LEU A 96 -8.01 5.85 -7.11
C LEU A 96 -9.51 6.13 -6.94
N THR A 97 -9.84 7.14 -6.16
CA THR A 97 -11.20 7.63 -5.95
C THR A 97 -11.21 9.16 -5.99
N ASP A 98 -12.39 9.75 -6.16
CA ASP A 98 -12.57 11.22 -6.04
C ASP A 98 -12.51 11.70 -4.57
N GLY A 99 -11.83 10.95 -3.70
CA GLY A 99 -11.63 11.26 -2.27
C GLY A 99 -12.85 10.98 -1.38
N LYS A 100 -13.92 10.39 -1.92
CA LYS A 100 -15.18 10.21 -1.16
C LYS A 100 -15.70 8.78 -1.12
N SER A 101 -15.49 8.00 -2.18
CA SER A 101 -16.21 6.75 -2.29
C SER A 101 -15.56 5.70 -3.19
N ILE A 102 -15.67 4.44 -2.79
CA ILE A 102 -15.27 3.29 -3.59
C ILE A 102 -16.49 2.83 -4.39
N THR A 103 -16.39 2.76 -5.69
CA THR A 103 -17.42 2.29 -6.60
C THR A 103 -17.02 0.98 -7.26
N LYS A 104 -17.96 0.28 -7.88
CA LYS A 104 -17.61 -0.86 -8.75
C LYS A 104 -16.58 -0.49 -9.81
N LYS A 105 -16.69 0.71 -10.38
CA LYS A 105 -15.74 1.20 -11.37
C LYS A 105 -14.34 1.31 -10.78
N ASN A 106 -14.17 1.85 -9.58
CA ASN A 106 -12.87 1.92 -8.94
C ASN A 106 -12.25 0.53 -8.72
N ILE A 107 -13.06 -0.46 -8.32
CA ILE A 107 -12.62 -1.86 -8.16
C ILE A 107 -12.13 -2.43 -9.51
N LEU A 108 -12.86 -2.21 -10.60
CA LEU A 108 -12.47 -2.64 -11.94
C LEU A 108 -11.18 -1.94 -12.41
N ASP A 109 -11.07 -0.63 -12.16
CA ASP A 109 -9.90 0.16 -12.52
C ASP A 109 -8.65 -0.29 -11.72
N ILE A 110 -8.78 -0.55 -10.41
CA ILE A 110 -7.72 -1.10 -9.56
C ILE A 110 -7.26 -2.45 -10.11
N HIS A 111 -8.19 -3.37 -10.38
CA HIS A 111 -7.86 -4.66 -10.96
C HIS A 111 -7.16 -4.51 -12.31
N LYS A 112 -7.65 -3.63 -13.16
CA LYS A 112 -7.03 -3.34 -14.46
C LYS A 112 -5.59 -2.89 -14.30
N MET A 113 -5.31 -1.95 -13.39
CA MET A 113 -3.96 -1.48 -13.12
C MET A 113 -3.05 -2.59 -12.60
N ILE A 114 -3.55 -3.45 -11.68
CA ILE A 114 -2.79 -4.56 -11.09
C ILE A 114 -2.43 -5.62 -12.13
N THR A 115 -3.33 -5.88 -13.09
CA THR A 115 -3.22 -7.03 -14.01
C THR A 115 -2.83 -6.67 -15.42
N GLN A 116 -2.58 -5.41 -15.70
CA GLN A 116 -2.18 -4.94 -17.04
C GLN A 116 -0.93 -5.70 -17.54
N GLU A 117 -1.01 -6.29 -18.74
CA GLU A 117 0.06 -7.07 -19.38
C GLU A 117 0.57 -8.29 -18.60
N THR A 118 -0.19 -8.80 -17.62
CA THR A 118 0.23 -9.96 -16.80
C THR A 118 -0.71 -11.16 -16.92
N LEU A 119 -1.94 -10.95 -17.41
CA LEU A 119 -2.91 -12.03 -17.61
C LEU A 119 -2.66 -12.79 -18.92
N GLU A 120 -2.95 -14.10 -18.91
CA GLU A 120 -2.90 -14.94 -20.11
C GLU A 120 -3.85 -14.44 -21.20
N ASN A 121 -5.09 -14.09 -20.78
CA ASN A 121 -6.06 -13.48 -21.66
C ASN A 121 -6.24 -11.99 -21.29
N PRO A 122 -5.76 -11.05 -22.14
CA PRO A 122 -5.88 -9.61 -21.86
C PRO A 122 -7.33 -9.11 -21.73
N SER A 123 -8.31 -9.83 -22.28
CA SER A 123 -9.73 -9.46 -22.18
C SER A 123 -10.30 -9.63 -20.75
N ASP A 124 -9.63 -10.38 -19.89
CA ASP A 124 -10.02 -10.54 -18.48
C ASP A 124 -9.57 -9.35 -17.59
N CYS A 125 -8.77 -8.44 -18.16
CA CYS A 125 -8.19 -7.32 -17.42
C CYS A 125 -9.24 -6.24 -17.13
N GLY A 126 -9.53 -5.99 -15.85
CA GLY A 126 -10.48 -4.97 -15.42
C GLY A 126 -11.95 -5.33 -15.65
N VAL A 127 -12.28 -6.61 -15.82
CA VAL A 127 -13.66 -7.09 -15.99
C VAL A 127 -13.97 -8.24 -15.04
N PHE A 128 -15.19 -8.33 -14.56
CA PHE A 128 -15.62 -9.48 -13.77
C PHE A 128 -15.58 -10.77 -14.58
N ARG A 129 -15.25 -11.87 -13.92
CA ARG A 129 -15.24 -13.18 -14.56
C ARG A 129 -16.61 -13.58 -15.11
N THR A 130 -16.62 -14.15 -16.29
CA THR A 130 -17.79 -14.71 -16.95
C THR A 130 -17.78 -16.24 -16.94
N ARG A 131 -16.79 -16.85 -16.33
CA ARG A 131 -16.61 -18.30 -16.19
C ARG A 131 -16.39 -18.69 -14.75
N TYR A 132 -16.69 -19.95 -14.47
CA TYR A 132 -16.45 -20.52 -13.16
C TYR A 132 -14.95 -20.62 -12.87
N VAL A 133 -14.56 -20.31 -11.65
CA VAL A 133 -13.18 -20.43 -11.15
C VAL A 133 -13.19 -21.19 -9.83
N VAL A 134 -12.08 -21.79 -9.49
CA VAL A 134 -11.82 -22.41 -8.20
C VAL A 134 -10.52 -21.86 -7.62
N VAL A 135 -10.49 -21.71 -6.32
CA VAL A 135 -9.24 -21.43 -5.60
C VAL A 135 -8.67 -22.78 -5.15
N GLY A 136 -7.47 -23.07 -5.55
CA GLY A 136 -6.85 -24.36 -5.26
C GLY A 136 -5.34 -24.27 -5.11
N ASN A 137 -4.78 -25.34 -4.58
CA ASN A 137 -3.34 -25.49 -4.51
C ASN A 137 -2.82 -25.87 -5.91
N ARG A 138 -2.03 -24.98 -6.52
CA ARG A 138 -1.49 -25.20 -7.88
C ARG A 138 -0.57 -26.43 -7.98
N LEU A 139 0.04 -26.87 -6.87
CA LEU A 139 0.95 -28.02 -6.87
C LEU A 139 0.21 -29.34 -6.71
N THR A 140 -0.83 -29.38 -5.87
CA THR A 140 -1.57 -30.62 -5.55
C THR A 140 -2.84 -30.76 -6.40
N GLY A 141 -3.34 -29.68 -7.01
CA GLY A 141 -4.63 -29.66 -7.69
C GLY A 141 -5.84 -29.67 -6.75
N GLU A 142 -5.62 -29.64 -5.44
CA GLU A 142 -6.67 -29.65 -4.45
C GLU A 142 -7.49 -28.36 -4.48
N VAL A 143 -8.80 -28.49 -4.56
CA VAL A 143 -9.73 -27.34 -4.50
C VAL A 143 -9.93 -26.93 -3.03
N ILE A 144 -9.42 -25.77 -2.68
CA ILE A 144 -9.50 -25.20 -1.32
C ILE A 144 -10.84 -24.48 -1.12
N PHE A 145 -11.24 -23.67 -2.11
CA PHE A 145 -12.45 -22.87 -2.03
C PHE A 145 -13.16 -22.77 -3.38
N ARG A 146 -14.50 -22.78 -3.34
CA ARG A 146 -15.37 -22.58 -4.50
C ARG A 146 -16.11 -21.24 -4.31
N PRO A 147 -15.74 -20.19 -5.06
CA PRO A 147 -16.43 -18.92 -5.05
C PRO A 147 -17.88 -19.04 -5.54
N PRO A 148 -18.73 -18.02 -5.26
CA PRO A 148 -20.08 -17.92 -5.83
C PRO A 148 -20.09 -18.06 -7.37
N SER A 149 -21.26 -18.27 -7.96
CA SER A 149 -21.39 -18.34 -9.41
C SER A 149 -20.98 -17.02 -10.08
N ASN A 150 -20.55 -17.06 -11.32
CA ASN A 150 -20.15 -15.84 -12.04
C ASN A 150 -21.32 -14.89 -12.27
N GLU A 151 -22.54 -15.39 -12.37
CA GLU A 151 -23.77 -14.61 -12.50
C GLU A 151 -24.03 -13.75 -11.26
N GLU A 152 -23.67 -14.24 -10.07
CA GLU A 152 -23.86 -13.53 -8.80
C GLU A 152 -22.82 -12.44 -8.54
N VAL A 153 -21.64 -12.52 -9.16
CA VAL A 153 -20.50 -11.62 -8.89
C VAL A 153 -20.87 -10.13 -8.99
N PRO A 154 -21.54 -9.64 -10.06
CA PRO A 154 -21.87 -8.20 -10.15
C PRO A 154 -22.77 -7.71 -9.02
N GLN A 155 -23.70 -8.55 -8.55
CA GLN A 155 -24.61 -8.25 -7.47
C GLN A 155 -23.87 -8.25 -6.12
N LEU A 156 -23.06 -9.27 -5.84
CA LEU A 156 -22.30 -9.39 -4.59
C LEU A 156 -21.30 -8.24 -4.43
N VAL A 157 -20.61 -7.85 -5.51
CA VAL A 157 -19.71 -6.68 -5.48
C VAL A 157 -20.49 -5.39 -5.25
N GLN A 158 -21.69 -5.26 -5.81
CA GLN A 158 -22.56 -4.12 -5.55
C GLN A 158 -22.98 -4.07 -4.08
N GLU A 159 -23.37 -5.19 -3.50
CA GLU A 159 -23.76 -5.28 -2.09
C GLU A 159 -22.60 -4.94 -1.14
N LEU A 160 -21.38 -5.38 -1.46
CA LEU A 160 -20.19 -4.98 -0.72
C LEU A 160 -19.96 -3.47 -0.78
N VAL A 161 -20.07 -2.88 -1.97
CA VAL A 161 -19.92 -1.43 -2.16
C VAL A 161 -21.01 -0.67 -1.39
N GLU A 162 -22.27 -1.09 -1.45
CA GLU A 162 -23.38 -0.47 -0.70
C GLU A 162 -23.15 -0.56 0.80
N TRP A 163 -22.67 -1.72 1.28
CA TRP A 163 -22.37 -1.89 2.69
C TRP A 163 -21.28 -0.92 3.16
N LEU A 164 -20.21 -0.68 2.40
CA LEU A 164 -19.17 0.30 2.74
C LEU A 164 -19.71 1.73 2.95
N TYR A 165 -20.91 2.04 2.43
CA TYR A 165 -21.58 3.34 2.64
C TYR A 165 -22.68 3.31 3.69
N SER A 166 -23.01 2.16 4.22
CA SER A 166 -24.03 2.02 5.26
C SER A 166 -23.63 2.73 6.55
N SER A 167 -24.61 3.13 7.34
CA SER A 167 -24.37 3.65 8.68
C SER A 167 -23.69 2.63 9.59
N GLU A 168 -23.95 1.34 9.37
CA GLU A 168 -23.35 0.23 10.10
C GLU A 168 -21.81 0.19 9.85
N ALA A 169 -21.38 0.16 8.60
CA ALA A 169 -19.97 0.14 8.26
C ALA A 169 -19.24 1.40 8.76
N LYS A 170 -19.85 2.57 8.60
CA LYS A 170 -19.27 3.85 9.06
C LYS A 170 -19.14 3.96 10.58
N ALA A 171 -19.94 3.23 11.34
CA ALA A 171 -19.87 3.16 12.80
C ALA A 171 -18.73 2.24 13.28
N LEU A 172 -18.21 1.34 12.42
CA LEU A 172 -17.11 0.45 12.76
C LEU A 172 -15.78 1.19 12.83
N ASP A 173 -14.84 0.63 13.59
CA ASP A 173 -13.43 0.99 13.46
C ASP A 173 -12.94 0.73 12.02
N SER A 174 -12.11 1.62 11.49
CA SER A 174 -11.59 1.53 10.12
C SER A 174 -10.83 0.23 9.84
N VAL A 175 -10.17 -0.34 10.84
CA VAL A 175 -9.46 -1.61 10.73
C VAL A 175 -10.44 -2.77 10.58
N ILE A 176 -11.54 -2.75 11.34
CA ILE A 176 -12.59 -3.77 11.24
C ILE A 176 -13.28 -3.69 9.87
N GLU A 177 -13.63 -2.48 9.42
CA GLU A 177 -14.24 -2.28 8.10
C GLU A 177 -13.34 -2.80 6.97
N ALA A 178 -12.05 -2.47 7.00
CA ALA A 178 -11.08 -2.93 6.02
C ALA A 178 -10.91 -4.46 6.05
N GLY A 179 -10.88 -5.07 7.24
CA GLY A 179 -10.81 -6.54 7.41
C GLY A 179 -12.03 -7.26 6.85
N ILE A 180 -13.22 -6.75 7.11
CA ILE A 180 -14.49 -7.28 6.56
C ILE A 180 -14.49 -7.19 5.04
N ALA A 181 -14.15 -6.03 4.49
CA ALA A 181 -14.12 -5.81 3.05
C ALA A 181 -13.07 -6.68 2.34
N HIS A 182 -11.90 -6.86 2.95
CA HIS A 182 -10.86 -7.76 2.44
C HIS A 182 -11.39 -9.19 2.32
N TYR A 183 -11.95 -9.73 3.40
CA TYR A 183 -12.50 -11.09 3.40
C TYR A 183 -13.60 -11.26 2.36
N GLU A 184 -14.59 -10.38 2.41
CA GLU A 184 -15.75 -10.49 1.52
C GLU A 184 -15.33 -10.41 0.05
N PHE A 185 -14.38 -9.54 -0.28
CA PHE A 185 -13.84 -9.46 -1.64
C PHE A 185 -13.13 -10.76 -2.07
N VAL A 186 -12.31 -11.35 -1.18
CA VAL A 186 -11.65 -12.64 -1.44
C VAL A 186 -12.69 -13.75 -1.60
N ARG A 187 -13.76 -13.74 -0.81
CA ARG A 187 -14.88 -14.72 -0.88
C ARG A 187 -15.64 -14.61 -2.20
N ILE A 188 -16.00 -13.41 -2.63
CA ILE A 188 -16.67 -13.18 -3.92
C ILE A 188 -15.79 -13.64 -5.07
N HIS A 189 -14.49 -13.39 -4.98
CA HIS A 189 -13.48 -13.75 -6.00
C HIS A 189 -13.88 -13.28 -7.40
N PRO A 190 -14.08 -11.97 -7.59
CA PRO A 190 -14.78 -11.44 -8.75
C PRO A 190 -14.03 -11.56 -10.08
N PHE A 191 -12.75 -11.89 -10.06
CA PHE A 191 -11.88 -11.93 -11.23
C PHE A 191 -11.34 -13.34 -11.51
N VAL A 192 -10.77 -13.52 -12.68
CA VAL A 192 -10.11 -14.79 -13.04
C VAL A 192 -8.77 -14.96 -12.33
N ASP A 193 -8.02 -13.87 -12.18
CA ASP A 193 -6.75 -13.77 -11.44
C ASP A 193 -6.64 -12.37 -10.81
N GLY A 194 -5.68 -12.14 -9.91
CA GLY A 194 -5.45 -10.84 -9.27
C GLY A 194 -6.38 -10.50 -8.10
N ASN A 195 -7.24 -11.42 -7.67
CA ASN A 195 -8.19 -11.19 -6.58
C ASN A 195 -7.50 -10.86 -5.25
N GLY A 196 -6.47 -11.61 -4.86
CA GLY A 196 -5.72 -11.38 -3.63
C GLY A 196 -5.06 -9.99 -3.63
N ARG A 197 -4.35 -9.66 -4.70
CA ARG A 197 -3.69 -8.33 -4.86
C ARG A 197 -4.72 -7.20 -4.81
N THR A 198 -5.87 -7.35 -5.49
CA THR A 198 -6.95 -6.36 -5.46
C THR A 198 -7.57 -6.22 -4.07
N ALA A 199 -7.79 -7.32 -3.35
CA ALA A 199 -8.32 -7.30 -1.98
C ALA A 199 -7.39 -6.53 -1.02
N ARG A 200 -6.07 -6.75 -1.12
CA ARG A 200 -5.07 -6.06 -0.29
C ARG A 200 -5.02 -4.56 -0.60
N VAL A 201 -5.06 -4.17 -1.88
CA VAL A 201 -5.17 -2.75 -2.26
C VAL A 201 -6.48 -2.14 -1.78
N LEU A 202 -7.62 -2.86 -1.90
CA LEU A 202 -8.92 -2.39 -1.44
C LEU A 202 -8.92 -2.12 0.06
N ALA A 203 -8.38 -3.04 0.87
CA ALA A 203 -8.25 -2.83 2.31
C ALA A 203 -7.38 -1.61 2.65
N THR A 204 -6.25 -1.45 1.95
CA THR A 204 -5.37 -0.29 2.11
C THR A 204 -6.08 1.02 1.74
N LEU A 205 -6.87 1.02 0.66
CA LEU A 205 -7.67 2.17 0.21
C LEU A 205 -8.76 2.54 1.22
N ILE A 206 -9.44 1.55 1.82
CA ILE A 206 -10.43 1.79 2.89
C ILE A 206 -9.76 2.46 4.08
N LEU A 207 -8.64 1.92 4.55
CA LEU A 207 -7.86 2.51 5.64
C LEU A 207 -7.46 3.96 5.33
N TYR A 208 -7.00 4.23 4.10
CA TYR A 208 -6.66 5.57 3.65
C TYR A 208 -7.88 6.53 3.69
N LEU A 209 -9.00 6.14 3.08
CA LEU A 209 -10.22 6.96 3.03
C LEU A 209 -10.84 7.23 4.41
N ARG A 210 -10.65 6.31 5.35
CA ARG A 210 -11.07 6.44 6.75
C ARG A 210 -10.08 7.21 7.62
N GLY A 211 -9.03 7.80 7.01
CA GLY A 211 -8.04 8.60 7.73
C GLY A 211 -7.10 7.80 8.63
N PHE A 212 -6.96 6.50 8.36
CA PHE A 212 -6.02 5.61 9.08
C PHE A 212 -4.64 5.57 8.42
N ASP A 213 -4.27 6.54 7.62
CA ASP A 213 -3.12 6.40 6.75
C ASP A 213 -1.74 6.37 7.44
N ALA A 214 -1.68 6.62 8.76
CA ALA A 214 -0.43 6.64 9.53
C ALA A 214 0.77 7.20 8.73
N LYS A 215 0.56 8.25 7.96
CA LYS A 215 1.50 8.89 6.99
C LYS A 215 1.92 7.97 5.84
N GLN A 216 1.15 6.93 5.54
CA GLN A 216 1.45 5.89 4.53
C GLN A 216 2.78 5.15 4.80
N PHE A 217 3.16 4.99 6.05
CA PHE A 217 4.37 4.23 6.44
C PHE A 217 4.08 2.76 6.71
N PHE A 218 2.81 2.38 6.64
CA PHE A 218 2.29 1.09 7.04
C PHE A 218 2.26 0.12 5.86
N CYS A 219 2.70 -1.12 6.08
CA CYS A 219 2.66 -2.22 5.13
C CYS A 219 2.11 -3.46 5.84
N LEU A 220 0.90 -3.87 5.48
CA LEU A 220 0.26 -5.07 6.04
C LEU A 220 0.65 -6.33 5.26
N ASP A 221 0.99 -6.20 3.98
CA ASP A 221 1.34 -7.33 3.11
C ASP A 221 2.53 -8.12 3.63
N ASP A 222 3.49 -7.46 4.29
CA ASP A 222 4.63 -8.15 4.92
C ASP A 222 4.19 -9.13 6.00
N TYR A 223 3.17 -8.81 6.78
CA TYR A 223 2.64 -9.70 7.80
C TYR A 223 2.05 -10.95 7.17
N TYR A 224 1.33 -10.82 6.08
CA TYR A 224 0.77 -11.96 5.35
C TYR A 224 1.86 -12.81 4.68
N ASP A 225 2.86 -12.15 4.08
CA ASP A 225 3.94 -12.84 3.37
C ASP A 225 4.89 -13.58 4.33
N SER A 226 5.10 -13.06 5.55
CA SER A 226 5.96 -13.67 6.57
C SER A 226 5.45 -15.04 7.03
N ASP A 227 4.14 -15.27 7.00
CA ASP A 227 3.48 -16.55 7.27
C ASP A 227 2.23 -16.71 6.41
N ARG A 228 2.44 -17.08 5.15
CA ARG A 228 1.36 -17.31 4.17
C ARG A 228 0.40 -18.41 4.60
N GLN A 229 0.90 -19.43 5.32
CA GLN A 229 0.05 -20.51 5.80
C GLN A 229 -0.97 -20.01 6.81
N SER A 230 -0.54 -19.22 7.80
CA SER A 230 -1.44 -18.59 8.76
C SER A 230 -2.43 -17.63 8.09
N TYR A 231 -2.00 -16.87 7.09
CA TYR A 231 -2.90 -16.00 6.32
C TYR A 231 -4.01 -16.78 5.61
N TYR A 232 -3.66 -17.85 4.88
CA TYR A 232 -4.65 -18.68 4.21
C TYR A 232 -5.52 -19.46 5.20
N SER A 233 -4.96 -19.95 6.31
CA SER A 233 -5.72 -20.61 7.37
C SER A 233 -6.74 -19.67 8.01
N ALA A 234 -6.38 -18.42 8.24
CA ALA A 234 -7.29 -17.40 8.76
C ALA A 234 -8.45 -17.07 7.78
N LEU A 235 -8.17 -17.01 6.47
CA LEU A 235 -9.24 -16.88 5.47
C LEU A 235 -10.17 -18.11 5.45
N GLN A 236 -9.64 -19.31 5.71
CA GLN A 236 -10.39 -20.56 5.71
C GLN A 236 -11.11 -20.82 7.05
N SER A 237 -10.79 -20.11 8.13
CA SER A 237 -11.43 -20.28 9.45
C SER A 237 -12.90 -19.86 9.45
N VAL A 238 -13.31 -19.03 8.51
CA VAL A 238 -14.69 -18.55 8.41
C VAL A 238 -15.61 -19.66 7.96
N ASP A 239 -16.55 -20.04 8.82
CA ASP A 239 -17.54 -21.07 8.52
C ASP A 239 -18.45 -20.64 7.36
N LYS A 240 -18.62 -21.54 6.38
CA LYS A 240 -19.36 -21.27 5.13
C LYS A 240 -20.85 -21.07 5.32
N ASN A 241 -21.42 -21.55 6.43
CA ASN A 241 -22.86 -21.47 6.70
C ASN A 241 -23.21 -20.23 7.52
N THR A 242 -22.40 -19.90 8.51
CA THR A 242 -22.64 -18.78 9.41
C THR A 242 -22.00 -17.49 8.91
N LEU A 243 -20.92 -17.57 8.11
CA LEU A 243 -20.07 -16.46 7.70
C LEU A 243 -19.60 -15.59 8.90
N ASP A 244 -19.37 -16.22 10.06
CA ASP A 244 -18.81 -15.55 11.23
C ASP A 244 -17.34 -15.19 10.97
N LEU A 245 -17.04 -13.90 10.89
CA LEU A 245 -15.74 -13.34 10.56
C LEU A 245 -14.81 -13.17 11.78
N THR A 246 -15.24 -13.59 12.95
CA THR A 246 -14.53 -13.28 14.21
C THR A 246 -13.09 -13.74 14.19
N GLU A 247 -12.78 -14.98 13.80
CA GLU A 247 -11.42 -15.52 13.77
C GLU A 247 -10.56 -14.84 12.69
N TRP A 248 -11.13 -14.55 11.53
CA TRP A 248 -10.47 -13.77 10.51
C TRP A 248 -10.10 -12.37 11.01
N LEU A 249 -11.04 -11.69 11.68
CA LEU A 249 -10.82 -10.35 12.22
C LEU A 249 -9.79 -10.34 13.36
N ASP A 250 -9.76 -11.37 14.20
CA ASP A 250 -8.70 -11.56 15.20
C ASP A 250 -7.31 -11.61 14.53
N TYR A 251 -7.18 -12.32 13.42
CA TYR A 251 -5.94 -12.41 12.64
C TYR A 251 -5.61 -11.08 11.96
N PHE A 252 -6.59 -10.47 11.28
CA PHE A 252 -6.40 -9.23 10.52
C PHE A 252 -5.97 -8.09 11.44
N VAL A 253 -6.66 -7.89 12.56
CA VAL A 253 -6.35 -6.84 13.55
C VAL A 253 -4.99 -7.08 14.21
N GLU A 254 -4.63 -8.33 14.47
CA GLU A 254 -3.27 -8.69 14.95
C GLU A 254 -2.20 -8.25 13.93
N GLY A 255 -2.42 -8.54 12.64
CA GLY A 255 -1.52 -8.13 11.57
C GLY A 255 -1.33 -6.61 11.49
N VAL A 256 -2.43 -5.86 11.61
CA VAL A 256 -2.37 -4.38 11.66
C VAL A 256 -1.58 -3.92 12.89
N LYS A 257 -1.82 -4.50 14.06
CA LYS A 257 -1.09 -4.16 15.30
C LYS A 257 0.42 -4.39 15.16
N VAL A 258 0.81 -5.56 14.65
CA VAL A 258 2.23 -5.91 14.45
C VAL A 258 2.89 -4.94 13.47
N SER A 259 2.25 -4.69 12.34
CA SER A 259 2.79 -3.84 11.28
C SER A 259 2.92 -2.38 11.73
N ILE A 260 1.90 -1.81 12.36
CA ILE A 260 1.96 -0.42 12.86
C ILE A 260 2.91 -0.27 14.05
N GLY A 261 3.03 -1.33 14.87
CA GLY A 261 3.99 -1.40 15.97
C GLY A 261 5.43 -1.26 15.49
N ALA A 262 5.80 -1.99 14.46
CA ALA A 262 7.13 -1.90 13.83
C ALA A 262 7.41 -0.50 13.27
N VAL A 263 6.41 0.12 12.63
CA VAL A 263 6.49 1.52 12.15
C VAL A 263 6.70 2.48 13.32
N LYS A 264 5.92 2.35 14.40
CA LYS A 264 6.05 3.19 15.61
C LYS A 264 7.48 3.14 16.17
N GLU A 265 8.03 1.96 16.36
CA GLU A 265 9.40 1.80 16.90
C GLU A 265 10.44 2.50 16.02
N ARG A 266 10.31 2.36 14.71
CA ARG A 266 11.20 2.99 13.74
C ARG A 266 11.08 4.52 13.78
N VAL A 267 9.86 5.05 13.82
CA VAL A 267 9.56 6.48 13.91
C VAL A 267 10.13 7.08 15.19
N VAL A 268 9.94 6.43 16.33
CA VAL A 268 10.49 6.88 17.63
C VAL A 268 12.01 6.92 17.61
N ARG A 269 12.66 5.91 17.02
CA ARG A 269 14.13 5.89 16.87
C ARG A 269 14.62 7.08 16.02
N LEU A 270 14.01 7.30 14.84
CA LEU A 270 14.39 8.40 13.95
C LEU A 270 14.11 9.78 14.56
N SER A 271 13.02 9.93 15.31
CA SER A 271 12.69 11.16 16.04
C SER A 271 13.71 11.46 17.14
N SER A 272 14.17 10.43 17.85
CA SER A 272 15.20 10.56 18.88
C SER A 272 16.54 11.00 18.29
N GLU A 273 16.91 10.48 17.12
CA GLU A 273 18.10 10.92 16.38
C GLU A 273 17.96 12.39 15.94
N ARG A 274 16.78 12.81 15.50
CA ARG A 274 16.52 14.22 15.20
C ARG A 274 16.76 15.12 16.42
N LEU A 275 16.18 14.79 17.57
CA LEU A 275 16.34 15.59 18.79
C LEU A 275 17.82 15.72 19.21
N ARG A 276 18.61 14.64 19.05
CA ARG A 276 20.06 14.68 19.27
C ARG A 276 20.78 15.58 18.27
N LYS A 277 20.37 15.57 16.99
CA LYS A 277 20.97 16.40 15.92
C LYS A 277 20.52 17.86 16.01
N THR A 278 19.26 18.14 16.38
CA THR A 278 18.76 19.51 16.57
C THR A 278 19.49 20.20 17.72
N ARG A 279 19.82 19.49 18.79
CA ARG A 279 20.70 20.01 19.85
C ARG A 279 22.13 20.33 19.35
N ARG A 280 22.51 19.82 18.15
CA ARG A 280 23.77 20.10 17.46
C ARG A 280 23.66 21.09 16.29
N GLY A 281 22.53 21.81 16.13
CA GLY A 281 22.36 22.92 15.19
C GLY A 281 21.93 22.56 13.75
N GLN A 282 21.24 21.45 13.54
CA GLN A 282 20.71 21.13 12.20
C GLN A 282 19.31 21.70 11.95
N ILE A 283 19.12 22.33 10.79
CA ILE A 283 17.93 23.09 10.38
C ILE A 283 16.87 22.16 9.72
N ALA A 284 15.58 22.36 10.04
CA ALA A 284 14.46 21.69 9.38
C ALA A 284 14.28 22.18 7.93
N LEU A 285 13.86 21.28 7.02
CA LEU A 285 13.53 21.66 5.65
C LEU A 285 12.26 22.50 5.59
N THR A 286 12.23 23.48 4.69
CA THR A 286 11.02 24.27 4.38
C THR A 286 10.08 23.46 3.48
N GLU A 287 8.81 23.87 3.41
CA GLU A 287 7.80 23.21 2.55
C GLU A 287 8.24 23.12 1.07
N LYS A 288 8.85 24.18 0.52
CA LYS A 288 9.39 24.15 -0.84
C LYS A 288 10.53 23.14 -1.00
N GLN A 289 11.39 23.02 0.00
CA GLN A 289 12.46 22.03 0.00
C GLN A 289 11.93 20.60 0.10
N MET A 290 10.84 20.39 0.82
CA MET A 290 10.14 19.11 0.91
C MET A 290 9.62 18.67 -0.46
N ARG A 291 8.91 19.55 -1.17
CA ARG A 291 8.39 19.26 -2.52
C ARG A 291 9.50 18.93 -3.53
N ILE A 292 10.68 19.54 -3.40
CA ILE A 292 11.86 19.17 -4.23
C ILE A 292 12.30 17.74 -3.90
N VAL A 293 12.37 17.37 -2.63
CA VAL A 293 12.75 16.02 -2.17
C VAL A 293 11.74 14.98 -2.64
N GLU A 294 10.45 15.28 -2.54
CA GLU A 294 9.36 14.43 -3.05
C GLU A 294 9.48 14.20 -4.55
N PHE A 295 9.72 15.26 -5.32
CA PHE A 295 9.91 15.16 -6.77
C PHE A 295 11.10 14.26 -7.13
N ILE A 296 12.23 14.39 -6.42
CA ILE A 296 13.40 13.51 -6.64
C ILE A 296 13.05 12.07 -6.30
N ASN A 297 12.27 11.86 -5.24
CA ASN A 297 11.87 10.53 -4.82
C ASN A 297 10.98 9.82 -5.86
N GLN A 298 10.08 10.58 -6.49
CA GLN A 298 9.18 10.07 -7.52
C GLN A 298 9.86 9.87 -8.88
N ASN A 299 10.83 10.74 -9.23
CA ASN A 299 11.43 10.80 -10.57
C ASN A 299 12.89 10.37 -10.60
N GLY A 300 13.46 9.95 -9.46
CA GLY A 300 14.86 9.56 -9.30
C GLY A 300 15.87 10.71 -9.35
N ARG A 301 15.53 11.84 -9.94
CA ARG A 301 16.41 13.00 -10.09
C ARG A 301 15.64 14.31 -10.28
N ILE A 302 16.30 15.45 -10.04
CA ILE A 302 15.75 16.77 -10.34
C ILE A 302 16.80 17.66 -11.01
N THR A 303 16.36 18.56 -11.88
CA THR A 303 17.19 19.60 -12.50
C THR A 303 16.73 20.98 -12.05
N ASN A 304 17.56 22.00 -12.28
CA ASN A 304 17.16 23.39 -12.06
C ASN A 304 15.89 23.75 -12.83
N ARG A 305 15.74 23.23 -14.06
CA ARG A 305 14.54 23.43 -14.88
C ARG A 305 13.27 22.91 -14.19
N ASN A 306 13.30 21.69 -13.66
CA ASN A 306 12.16 21.12 -12.94
C ASN A 306 11.74 22.00 -11.75
N VAL A 307 12.69 22.48 -10.95
CA VAL A 307 12.41 23.35 -9.80
C VAL A 307 11.77 24.68 -10.24
N ARG A 308 12.24 25.25 -11.36
CA ARG A 308 11.65 26.46 -11.93
C ARG A 308 10.19 26.25 -12.36
N GLU A 309 9.92 25.16 -13.03
CA GLU A 309 8.58 24.78 -13.50
C GLU A 309 7.62 24.53 -12.33
N MET A 310 8.10 23.81 -11.28
CA MET A 310 7.30 23.50 -10.07
C MET A 310 6.88 24.74 -9.29
N PHE A 311 7.77 25.74 -9.16
CA PHE A 311 7.53 26.88 -8.26
C PHE A 311 7.37 28.21 -9.01
N LYS A 312 7.44 28.23 -10.34
CA LYS A 312 7.38 29.42 -11.19
C LYS A 312 8.35 30.53 -10.75
N ILE A 313 9.62 30.15 -10.50
CA ILE A 313 10.68 31.02 -9.99
C ILE A 313 11.84 31.17 -10.99
N SER A 314 12.70 32.18 -10.74
CA SER A 314 13.88 32.44 -11.56
C SER A 314 14.92 31.31 -11.48
N PRO A 315 15.83 31.20 -12.50
CA PRO A 315 16.90 30.20 -12.48
C PRO A 315 17.83 30.35 -11.27
N GLN A 316 18.06 31.57 -10.82
CA GLN A 316 18.89 31.88 -9.65
C GLN A 316 18.22 31.42 -8.36
N ALA A 317 16.91 31.70 -8.19
CA ALA A 317 16.15 31.28 -7.02
C ALA A 317 16.03 29.76 -6.93
N ALA A 318 15.83 29.06 -8.06
CA ALA A 318 15.83 27.61 -8.12
C ALA A 318 17.19 27.02 -7.72
N HIS A 319 18.28 27.61 -8.24
CA HIS A 319 19.64 27.18 -7.91
C HIS A 319 19.95 27.36 -6.42
N GLN A 320 19.59 28.48 -5.82
CA GLN A 320 19.75 28.72 -4.39
C GLN A 320 18.95 27.74 -3.54
N GLY A 321 17.73 27.40 -3.93
CA GLY A 321 16.90 26.39 -3.27
C GLY A 321 17.58 25.00 -3.27
N ILE A 322 18.10 24.60 -4.42
CA ILE A 322 18.84 23.35 -4.59
C ILE A 322 20.14 23.33 -3.77
N LEU A 323 20.95 24.40 -3.84
CA LEU A 323 22.19 24.50 -3.09
C LEU A 323 21.98 24.39 -1.57
N LYS A 324 20.87 24.94 -1.05
CA LYS A 324 20.51 24.75 0.38
C LYS A 324 20.34 23.28 0.72
N LEU A 325 19.68 22.50 -0.13
CA LEU A 325 19.50 21.06 0.06
C LEU A 325 20.81 20.28 -0.05
N VAL A 326 21.71 20.70 -0.93
CA VAL A 326 23.06 20.13 -1.02
C VAL A 326 23.86 20.44 0.23
N LYS A 327 23.83 21.68 0.74
CA LYS A 327 24.50 22.07 2.00
C LYS A 327 23.96 21.35 3.23
N LEU A 328 22.66 21.02 3.21
CA LEU A 328 21.99 20.21 4.26
C LEU A 328 22.26 18.72 4.11
N ASP A 329 23.08 18.32 3.14
CA ASP A 329 23.45 16.93 2.88
C ASP A 329 22.26 16.01 2.55
N VAL A 330 21.16 16.59 2.03
CA VAL A 330 19.93 15.87 1.65
C VAL A 330 20.01 15.32 0.23
N ILE A 331 20.64 16.10 -0.67
CA ILE A 331 20.82 15.74 -2.08
C ILE A 331 22.26 15.91 -2.50
N LYS A 332 22.68 15.18 -3.53
CA LYS A 332 24.00 15.31 -4.17
C LYS A 332 23.87 15.70 -5.64
N ALA A 333 24.84 16.50 -6.11
CA ALA A 333 24.96 16.85 -7.53
C ALA A 333 25.59 15.68 -8.29
N VAL A 334 25.07 15.37 -9.48
CA VAL A 334 25.58 14.35 -10.39
C VAL A 334 25.69 14.97 -11.79
N GLY A 335 26.83 14.73 -12.46
CA GLY A 335 27.12 15.31 -13.78
C GLY A 335 27.69 16.73 -13.69
N LYS A 336 27.95 17.35 -14.86
CA LYS A 336 28.46 18.72 -15.00
C LYS A 336 27.82 19.43 -16.20
N GLY A 337 27.79 20.76 -16.15
CA GLY A 337 27.29 21.60 -17.25
C GLY A 337 25.82 21.29 -17.60
N ARG A 338 25.54 20.99 -18.87
CA ARG A 338 24.17 20.74 -19.36
C ARG A 338 23.55 19.45 -18.81
N ASN A 339 24.38 18.51 -18.35
CA ASN A 339 23.96 17.21 -17.79
C ASN A 339 23.92 17.20 -16.26
N LEU A 340 23.93 18.37 -15.60
CA LEU A 340 23.87 18.48 -14.16
C LEU A 340 22.44 18.19 -13.65
N PHE A 341 22.32 17.23 -12.77
CA PHE A 341 21.10 16.92 -12.04
C PHE A 341 21.42 16.59 -10.57
N TYR A 342 20.37 16.45 -9.76
CA TYR A 342 20.52 16.18 -8.34
C TYR A 342 19.71 14.95 -7.96
N GLN A 343 20.26 14.12 -7.09
CA GLN A 343 19.64 12.91 -6.55
C GLN A 343 19.67 12.95 -5.03
N LEU A 344 18.80 12.16 -4.39
CA LEU A 344 18.89 11.94 -2.94
C LEU A 344 20.24 11.36 -2.59
N LYS A 345 20.84 11.86 -1.52
CA LYS A 345 22.03 11.25 -0.94
C LYS A 345 21.54 10.11 -0.04
N LEU A 346 21.55 8.90 -0.58
CA LEU A 346 21.38 7.68 0.20
C LEU A 346 22.51 7.62 1.21
N GLY A 347 22.17 7.58 2.49
CA GLY A 347 23.12 7.53 3.60
C GLY A 347 23.71 6.15 3.76
#